data_aee25c33574dd8a134ee41d7602af74b
#
_entry.id   aee25c33574dd8a134ee41d7602af74b
#
_cell.length_a   1.000
_cell.length_b   1.000
_cell.length_c   1.000
_cell.angle_alpha   90.00
_cell.angle_beta   90.00
_cell.angle_gamma   90.00
#
_symmetry.space_group_name_H-M   'P 1'
#
loop_
_entity.id
_entity.type
_entity.pdbx_description
1 polymer ?
#
loop_
_entity_poly.entity_id
_entity_poly.type
_entity_poly.pdbx_seq_one_letter_code
_entity_poly.pdbx_strand_id
1 'polypeptide(L)'
;TLSTYCAAQQCRFELSNGKESATYFEAIQWYKNLDKASASVLVKEMGMSDAGYPVHLVLVSNDGKFDPVQWHKQNKAVILISNGIHPGEPDGIDASMMLVRDIVNNKIKLPGNVALAFIPVYNIGGCLNRNSYSRANQNGPNEYGFRGNAQNLDLNRDFTKCDSKEAKSFAQIFHLLDPDILIDNHVSDGADYQHTMTLLTTQYDKLSADFGGWLRERFEPQLYKGMAEKKWDMVPYVNFEETDFNKGMQMFYDPPRYSSGYAALFQTIGFVPETHMLKPFRDRVLSTYALMQTMIEKTAANATDLIKQRNKAKAETIKEKTWPLSWSVDTAVFTNITFKGYEQAVKPSEATGLQRMYYDHNKP
;
A
#
# COMPACT_ATOMS: atom_id res chain seq x y z
N THR A 1 -15.68 20.13 -26.81
CA THR A 1 -16.22 18.78 -27.14
C THR A 1 -15.32 17.60 -26.73
N LEU A 2 -14.20 17.85 -26.05
CA LEU A 2 -13.30 16.80 -25.53
C LEU A 2 -13.62 16.38 -24.05
N SER A 3 -14.51 17.10 -23.38
CA SER A 3 -14.82 16.89 -21.96
C SER A 3 -15.70 15.66 -21.68
N THR A 4 -16.34 15.06 -22.67
CA THR A 4 -17.30 13.96 -22.46
C THR A 4 -16.70 12.54 -22.47
N TYR A 5 -15.47 12.38 -22.92
CA TYR A 5 -14.87 11.05 -23.02
C TYR A 5 -14.22 10.54 -21.71
N CYS A 6 -13.82 11.42 -20.82
CA CYS A 6 -13.17 11.04 -19.55
C CYS A 6 -14.16 10.61 -18.46
N ALA A 7 -15.40 11.05 -18.53
CA ALA A 7 -16.42 10.85 -17.48
C ALA A 7 -16.89 9.38 -17.32
N ALA A 8 -16.62 8.50 -18.28
CA ALA A 8 -17.23 7.17 -18.35
C ALA A 8 -16.23 6.00 -18.32
N GLN A 9 -14.95 6.24 -17.98
CA GLN A 9 -13.96 5.14 -18.00
C GLN A 9 -14.03 4.30 -16.71
N GLN A 10 -15.01 3.40 -16.65
CA GLN A 10 -15.09 2.39 -15.58
C GLN A 10 -13.98 1.37 -15.76
N CYS A 11 -13.39 0.92 -14.63
CA CYS A 11 -12.44 -0.19 -14.62
C CYS A 11 -13.19 -1.54 -14.53
N ARG A 12 -12.49 -2.66 -14.72
CA ARG A 12 -13.06 -4.00 -14.67
C ARG A 12 -13.80 -4.29 -13.35
N PHE A 13 -13.23 -3.84 -12.24
CA PHE A 13 -13.86 -3.94 -10.91
C PHE A 13 -15.28 -3.34 -10.91
N GLU A 14 -15.45 -2.15 -11.45
CA GLU A 14 -16.77 -1.49 -11.51
C GLU A 14 -17.71 -2.17 -12.49
N LEU A 15 -17.23 -2.53 -13.67
CA LEU A 15 -18.00 -3.23 -14.71
C LEU A 15 -18.51 -4.60 -14.25
N SER A 16 -17.73 -5.30 -13.43
CA SER A 16 -18.07 -6.60 -12.86
C SER A 16 -18.87 -6.52 -11.56
N ASN A 17 -19.24 -5.32 -11.12
CA ASN A 17 -19.87 -5.08 -9.81
C ASN A 17 -19.05 -5.63 -8.64
N GLY A 18 -17.73 -5.42 -8.67
CA GLY A 18 -16.81 -5.79 -7.60
C GLY A 18 -16.41 -7.27 -7.57
N LYS A 19 -16.56 -8.00 -8.69
CA LYS A 19 -16.24 -9.44 -8.75
C LYS A 19 -14.91 -9.75 -9.42
N GLU A 20 -14.40 -8.85 -10.26
CA GLU A 20 -13.20 -9.07 -11.05
C GLU A 20 -12.19 -7.94 -10.87
N SER A 21 -10.92 -8.27 -10.90
CA SER A 21 -9.81 -7.33 -10.90
C SER A 21 -9.24 -7.18 -12.32
N ALA A 22 -8.72 -5.98 -12.62
CA ALA A 22 -8.08 -5.70 -13.89
C ALA A 22 -6.86 -6.60 -14.12
N THR A 23 -6.70 -7.07 -15.37
CA THR A 23 -5.47 -7.70 -15.82
C THR A 23 -4.36 -6.65 -16.01
N TYR A 24 -3.10 -7.09 -16.09
CA TYR A 24 -1.98 -6.18 -16.37
C TYR A 24 -2.23 -5.33 -17.62
N PHE A 25 -2.59 -5.94 -18.73
CA PHE A 25 -2.78 -5.21 -19.99
C PHE A 25 -3.96 -4.24 -19.93
N GLU A 26 -5.05 -4.62 -19.27
CA GLU A 26 -6.20 -3.72 -19.07
C GLU A 26 -5.83 -2.52 -18.22
N ALA A 27 -5.15 -2.73 -17.09
CA ALA A 27 -4.73 -1.66 -16.21
C ALA A 27 -3.79 -0.67 -16.92
N ILE A 28 -2.77 -1.16 -17.62
CA ILE A 28 -1.84 -0.29 -18.33
C ILE A 28 -2.50 0.45 -19.51
N GLN A 29 -3.34 -0.24 -20.29
CA GLN A 29 -4.07 0.41 -21.38
C GLN A 29 -5.02 1.49 -20.85
N TRP A 30 -5.66 1.21 -19.71
CA TRP A 30 -6.56 2.15 -19.05
C TRP A 30 -5.83 3.43 -18.63
N TYR A 31 -4.65 3.31 -17.99
CA TYR A 31 -3.83 4.48 -17.64
C TYR A 31 -3.31 5.21 -18.87
N LYS A 32 -2.87 4.51 -19.93
CA LYS A 32 -2.45 5.13 -21.19
C LYS A 32 -3.58 5.90 -21.88
N ASN A 33 -4.82 5.43 -21.76
CA ASN A 33 -5.98 6.16 -22.26
C ASN A 33 -6.25 7.43 -21.45
N LEU A 34 -6.08 7.35 -20.12
CA LEU A 34 -6.27 8.49 -19.22
C LEU A 34 -5.19 9.57 -19.43
N ASP A 35 -3.94 9.18 -19.64
CA ASP A 35 -2.81 10.06 -20.02
C ASP A 35 -3.14 10.85 -21.30
N LYS A 36 -3.63 10.17 -22.33
CA LYS A 36 -4.05 10.84 -23.60
C LYS A 36 -5.23 11.81 -23.42
N ALA A 37 -6.09 11.54 -22.43
CA ALA A 37 -7.32 12.32 -22.20
C ALA A 37 -7.15 13.47 -21.22
N SER A 38 -6.07 13.51 -20.42
CA SER A 38 -5.89 14.47 -19.33
C SER A 38 -4.45 14.97 -19.22
N ALA A 39 -4.28 16.26 -19.18
CA ALA A 39 -2.99 16.89 -18.92
C ALA A 39 -2.50 16.71 -17.46
N SER A 40 -3.34 16.15 -16.56
CA SER A 40 -2.97 15.92 -15.16
C SER A 40 -2.36 14.56 -14.88
N VAL A 41 -2.24 13.70 -15.91
CA VAL A 41 -1.68 12.34 -15.80
C VAL A 41 -0.58 12.18 -16.85
N LEU A 42 0.50 11.49 -16.45
CA LEU A 42 1.57 11.09 -17.35
C LEU A 42 1.97 9.65 -17.06
N VAL A 43 1.96 8.78 -18.07
CA VAL A 43 2.44 7.39 -17.98
C VAL A 43 3.83 7.28 -18.58
N LYS A 44 4.77 6.72 -17.80
CA LYS A 44 6.15 6.44 -18.23
C LYS A 44 6.44 4.95 -18.15
N GLU A 45 7.13 4.42 -19.13
CA GLU A 45 7.81 3.14 -19.04
C GLU A 45 9.15 3.35 -18.34
N MET A 46 9.38 2.60 -17.27
CA MET A 46 10.62 2.62 -16.50
C MET A 46 11.47 1.39 -16.84
N GLY A 47 12.19 0.81 -15.91
CA GLY A 47 12.96 -0.41 -16.18
C GLY A 47 12.10 -1.62 -16.54
N MET A 48 12.75 -2.68 -17.00
CA MET A 48 12.08 -3.93 -17.38
C MET A 48 11.79 -4.81 -16.18
N SER A 49 10.77 -5.66 -16.30
CA SER A 49 10.51 -6.79 -15.39
C SER A 49 11.17 -8.08 -15.90
N ASP A 50 11.24 -9.10 -15.05
CA ASP A 50 11.68 -10.44 -15.44
C ASP A 50 10.71 -11.14 -16.40
N ALA A 51 9.46 -10.67 -16.46
CA ALA A 51 8.46 -11.11 -17.44
C ALA A 51 8.67 -10.51 -18.85
N GLY A 52 9.66 -9.64 -19.05
CA GLY A 52 9.94 -9.02 -20.34
C GLY A 52 9.03 -7.84 -20.70
N TYR A 53 8.25 -7.32 -19.76
CA TYR A 53 7.43 -6.11 -19.92
C TYR A 53 7.95 -4.97 -19.05
N PRO A 54 7.79 -3.71 -19.47
CA PRO A 54 8.25 -2.56 -18.68
C PRO A 54 7.41 -2.36 -17.43
N VAL A 55 8.07 -2.02 -16.32
CA VAL A 55 7.40 -1.47 -15.14
C VAL A 55 6.96 -0.05 -15.46
N HIS A 56 5.69 0.26 -15.23
CA HIS A 56 5.12 1.57 -15.53
C HIS A 56 5.07 2.44 -14.27
N LEU A 57 5.30 3.74 -14.49
CA LEU A 57 5.12 4.79 -13.51
C LEU A 57 4.03 5.74 -14.01
N VAL A 58 3.01 5.95 -13.21
CA VAL A 58 1.94 6.92 -13.47
C VAL A 58 2.12 8.10 -12.54
N LEU A 59 2.33 9.28 -13.09
CA LEU A 59 2.46 10.53 -12.36
C LEU A 59 1.16 11.32 -12.46
N VAL A 60 0.70 11.86 -11.33
CA VAL A 60 -0.52 12.67 -11.26
C VAL A 60 -0.21 13.98 -10.55
N SER A 61 -0.46 15.10 -11.23
CA SER A 61 -0.25 16.45 -10.72
C SER A 61 -1.36 17.39 -11.20
N ASN A 62 -1.86 18.23 -10.30
CA ASN A 62 -2.96 19.13 -10.61
C ASN A 62 -2.59 20.26 -11.58
N ASP A 63 -1.29 20.55 -11.77
CA ASP A 63 -0.76 21.58 -12.66
C ASP A 63 -0.17 21.02 -13.97
N GLY A 64 -0.27 19.70 -14.18
CA GLY A 64 0.27 19.04 -15.36
C GLY A 64 1.81 19.06 -15.47
N LYS A 65 2.51 19.30 -14.36
CA LYS A 65 3.98 19.29 -14.31
C LYS A 65 4.46 18.03 -13.60
N PHE A 66 5.30 17.26 -14.28
CA PHE A 66 5.72 15.91 -13.86
C PHE A 66 7.22 15.79 -13.61
N ASP A 67 7.83 16.83 -13.08
CA ASP A 67 9.24 16.86 -12.70
C ASP A 67 9.38 16.76 -11.16
N PRO A 68 9.85 15.62 -10.62
CA PRO A 68 10.00 15.43 -9.18
C PRO A 68 10.94 16.47 -8.54
N VAL A 69 11.99 16.89 -9.25
CA VAL A 69 12.91 17.91 -8.73
C VAL A 69 12.18 19.25 -8.54
N GLN A 70 11.28 19.58 -9.47
CA GLN A 70 10.47 20.81 -9.34
C GLN A 70 9.38 20.64 -8.26
N TRP A 71 8.82 19.44 -8.07
CA TRP A 71 7.87 19.19 -6.99
C TRP A 71 8.50 19.49 -5.62
N HIS A 72 9.70 18.97 -5.37
CA HIS A 72 10.43 19.24 -4.12
C HIS A 72 10.79 20.73 -3.96
N LYS A 73 11.25 21.40 -5.04
CA LYS A 73 11.53 22.85 -5.01
C LYS A 73 10.28 23.70 -4.71
N GLN A 74 9.10 23.20 -5.08
CA GLN A 74 7.82 23.84 -4.83
C GLN A 74 7.19 23.42 -3.49
N ASN A 75 7.90 22.65 -2.66
CA ASN A 75 7.42 22.08 -1.41
C ASN A 75 6.12 21.26 -1.59
N LYS A 76 6.00 20.51 -2.67
CA LYS A 76 4.96 19.47 -2.82
C LYS A 76 5.41 18.21 -2.12
N ALA A 77 4.58 17.66 -1.26
CA ALA A 77 4.79 16.34 -0.69
C ALA A 77 4.53 15.27 -1.75
N VAL A 78 5.45 14.32 -1.90
CA VAL A 78 5.39 13.26 -2.92
C VAL A 78 4.94 11.95 -2.27
N ILE A 79 3.84 11.40 -2.77
CA ILE A 79 3.33 10.08 -2.35
C ILE A 79 3.56 9.09 -3.48
N LEU A 80 4.34 8.03 -3.23
CA LEU A 80 4.48 6.88 -4.10
C LEU A 80 3.54 5.77 -3.63
N ILE A 81 2.70 5.27 -4.52
CA ILE A 81 1.77 4.17 -4.27
C ILE A 81 2.17 3.00 -5.15
N SER A 82 2.54 1.88 -4.52
CA SER A 82 2.91 0.63 -5.16
C SER A 82 1.77 -0.38 -5.05
N ASN A 83 1.43 -1.04 -6.16
CA ASN A 83 0.37 -2.02 -6.21
C ASN A 83 0.85 -3.34 -6.81
N GLY A 84 0.31 -4.43 -6.31
CA GLY A 84 0.50 -5.74 -6.90
C GLY A 84 1.93 -6.26 -6.81
N ILE A 85 2.65 -5.99 -5.72
CA ILE A 85 3.88 -6.72 -5.41
C ILE A 85 3.57 -8.21 -5.26
N HIS A 86 2.41 -8.54 -4.70
CA HIS A 86 1.78 -9.84 -4.77
C HIS A 86 0.46 -9.68 -5.56
N PRO A 87 0.41 -10.04 -6.85
CA PRO A 87 -0.79 -9.78 -7.66
C PRO A 87 -2.01 -10.66 -7.31
N GLY A 88 -1.83 -11.63 -6.42
CA GLY A 88 -2.94 -12.30 -5.72
C GLY A 88 -3.69 -11.38 -4.76
N GLU A 89 -3.15 -10.20 -4.48
CA GLU A 89 -3.61 -9.13 -3.60
C GLU A 89 -3.94 -7.88 -4.44
N PRO A 90 -4.95 -7.92 -5.32
CA PRO A 90 -5.09 -6.93 -6.39
C PRO A 90 -5.80 -5.64 -5.95
N ASP A 91 -6.21 -5.52 -4.70
CA ASP A 91 -7.09 -4.45 -4.19
C ASP A 91 -6.56 -3.05 -4.53
N GLY A 92 -5.25 -2.83 -4.38
CA GLY A 92 -4.60 -1.57 -4.71
C GLY A 92 -4.60 -1.24 -6.20
N ILE A 93 -4.57 -2.25 -7.09
CA ILE A 93 -4.60 -2.05 -8.54
C ILE A 93 -5.91 -1.35 -8.93
N ASP A 94 -7.04 -1.95 -8.55
CA ASP A 94 -8.36 -1.45 -8.91
C ASP A 94 -8.70 -0.15 -8.16
N ALA A 95 -8.36 -0.04 -6.88
CA ALA A 95 -8.58 1.15 -6.08
C ALA A 95 -7.81 2.36 -6.63
N SER A 96 -6.56 2.16 -7.09
CA SER A 96 -5.74 3.23 -7.69
C SER A 96 -6.30 3.71 -9.04
N MET A 97 -6.81 2.80 -9.87
CA MET A 97 -7.48 3.17 -11.12
C MET A 97 -8.68 4.08 -10.85
N MET A 98 -9.55 3.70 -9.91
CA MET A 98 -10.70 4.50 -9.52
C MET A 98 -10.28 5.87 -8.97
N LEU A 99 -9.27 5.92 -8.10
CA LEU A 99 -8.79 7.15 -7.48
C LEU A 99 -8.25 8.14 -8.52
N VAL A 100 -7.38 7.68 -9.42
CA VAL A 100 -6.78 8.55 -10.46
C VAL A 100 -7.86 9.10 -11.38
N ARG A 101 -8.83 8.26 -11.81
CA ARG A 101 -9.98 8.72 -12.59
C ARG A 101 -10.79 9.80 -11.85
N ASP A 102 -11.08 9.57 -10.59
CA ASP A 102 -11.91 10.48 -9.80
C ASP A 102 -11.19 11.82 -9.51
N ILE A 103 -9.86 11.80 -9.44
CA ILE A 103 -9.03 13.02 -9.44
C ILE A 103 -9.14 13.76 -10.79
N VAL A 104 -8.93 13.05 -11.90
CA VAL A 104 -9.01 13.63 -13.26
C VAL A 104 -10.38 14.22 -13.54
N ASN A 105 -11.44 13.57 -13.07
CA ASN A 105 -12.83 14.05 -13.20
C ASN A 105 -13.24 15.09 -12.17
N ASN A 106 -12.31 15.57 -11.33
CA ASN A 106 -12.55 16.54 -10.25
C ASN A 106 -13.60 16.10 -9.21
N LYS A 107 -13.87 14.79 -9.09
CA LYS A 107 -14.65 14.24 -7.98
C LYS A 107 -13.87 14.25 -6.67
N ILE A 108 -12.56 14.04 -6.79
CA ILE A 108 -11.59 14.21 -5.71
C ILE A 108 -10.65 15.34 -6.11
N LYS A 109 -10.54 16.33 -5.24
CA LYS A 109 -9.58 17.41 -5.44
C LYS A 109 -8.18 16.95 -5.05
N LEU A 110 -7.24 16.98 -5.99
CA LEU A 110 -5.82 16.84 -5.66
C LEU A 110 -5.29 18.20 -5.18
N PRO A 111 -4.85 18.31 -3.92
CA PRO A 111 -4.31 19.57 -3.39
C PRO A 111 -3.03 19.98 -4.10
N GLY A 112 -2.81 21.30 -4.26
CA GLY A 112 -1.66 21.85 -4.99
C GLY A 112 -0.29 21.57 -4.36
N ASN A 113 -0.28 21.22 -3.09
CA ASN A 113 0.92 20.89 -2.30
C ASN A 113 1.18 19.37 -2.18
N VAL A 114 0.49 18.54 -2.99
CA VAL A 114 0.71 17.09 -3.08
C VAL A 114 0.90 16.69 -4.55
N ALA A 115 1.84 15.80 -4.79
CA ALA A 115 2.04 15.11 -6.05
C ALA A 115 1.94 13.60 -5.82
N LEU A 116 1.31 12.88 -6.76
CA LEU A 116 1.12 11.44 -6.66
C LEU A 116 1.90 10.71 -7.75
N ALA A 117 2.45 9.57 -7.37
CA ALA A 117 3.07 8.63 -8.27
C ALA A 117 2.55 7.23 -7.98
N PHE A 118 2.26 6.45 -9.02
CA PHE A 118 1.77 5.08 -8.87
C PHE A 118 2.63 4.12 -9.68
N ILE A 119 2.93 2.98 -9.08
CA ILE A 119 3.33 1.78 -9.81
C ILE A 119 2.06 0.94 -9.95
N PRO A 120 1.39 0.93 -11.13
CA PRO A 120 0.10 0.27 -11.29
C PRO A 120 0.11 -1.21 -10.98
N VAL A 121 1.16 -1.91 -11.45
CA VAL A 121 1.43 -3.34 -11.23
C VAL A 121 2.93 -3.52 -11.12
N TYR A 122 3.41 -3.83 -9.93
CA TYR A 122 4.84 -4.00 -9.69
C TYR A 122 5.33 -5.38 -10.14
N ASN A 123 4.67 -6.45 -9.71
CA ASN A 123 4.97 -7.83 -10.10
C ASN A 123 4.18 -8.22 -11.36
N ILE A 124 4.75 -7.91 -12.51
CA ILE A 124 4.08 -8.16 -13.80
C ILE A 124 3.97 -9.66 -14.06
N GLY A 125 5.02 -10.44 -13.81
CA GLY A 125 5.02 -11.88 -14.04
C GLY A 125 3.96 -12.61 -13.23
N GLY A 126 3.82 -12.25 -11.96
CA GLY A 126 2.76 -12.77 -11.10
C GLY A 126 1.38 -12.33 -11.54
N CYS A 127 1.22 -11.07 -12.03
CA CYS A 127 -0.05 -10.56 -12.54
C CYS A 127 -0.51 -11.27 -13.84
N LEU A 128 0.41 -11.71 -14.67
CA LEU A 128 0.12 -12.50 -15.88
C LEU A 128 -0.25 -13.96 -15.56
N ASN A 129 0.25 -14.49 -14.43
CA ASN A 129 -0.05 -15.85 -13.97
C ASN A 129 -1.34 -15.88 -13.13
N ARG A 130 -2.49 -15.65 -13.80
CA ARG A 130 -3.80 -15.59 -13.15
C ARG A 130 -4.37 -16.95 -12.87
N ASN A 131 -5.05 -17.06 -11.74
CA ASN A 131 -5.75 -18.26 -11.28
C ASN A 131 -6.80 -17.90 -10.21
N SER A 132 -7.57 -18.90 -9.75
CA SER A 132 -8.60 -18.76 -8.71
C SER A 132 -8.31 -19.60 -7.45
N TYR A 133 -7.11 -20.17 -7.31
CA TYR A 133 -6.81 -21.18 -6.28
C TYR A 133 -5.51 -20.97 -5.49
N SER A 134 -4.62 -20.08 -5.93
CA SER A 134 -3.32 -19.89 -5.25
C SER A 134 -3.42 -19.20 -3.89
N ARG A 135 -4.55 -18.58 -3.57
CA ARG A 135 -4.87 -18.00 -2.26
C ARG A 135 -6.14 -18.67 -1.73
N ALA A 136 -5.94 -19.77 -1.03
CA ALA A 136 -7.03 -20.54 -0.44
C ALA A 136 -7.89 -19.66 0.48
N ASN A 137 -9.21 -19.82 0.39
CA ASN A 137 -10.23 -19.08 1.18
C ASN A 137 -10.32 -17.58 0.91
N GLN A 138 -9.58 -17.02 -0.03
CA GLN A 138 -9.73 -15.60 -0.36
C GLN A 138 -11.11 -15.32 -0.96
N ASN A 139 -11.81 -14.34 -0.39
CA ASN A 139 -13.17 -13.95 -0.80
C ASN A 139 -13.11 -13.00 -2.01
N GLY A 140 -12.85 -13.56 -3.17
CA GLY A 140 -12.70 -12.86 -4.45
C GLY A 140 -11.35 -12.14 -4.61
N PRO A 141 -11.13 -11.55 -5.79
CA PRO A 141 -11.94 -11.61 -7.00
C PRO A 141 -12.02 -13.02 -7.62
N ASN A 142 -12.81 -13.17 -8.71
CA ASN A 142 -12.97 -14.45 -9.42
C ASN A 142 -11.61 -15.05 -9.85
N GLU A 143 -10.72 -14.22 -10.33
CA GLU A 143 -9.35 -14.56 -10.67
C GLU A 143 -8.39 -13.45 -10.20
N TYR A 144 -7.21 -13.85 -9.81
CA TYR A 144 -6.14 -12.98 -9.31
C TYR A 144 -4.78 -13.52 -9.72
N GLY A 145 -3.73 -12.73 -9.57
CA GLY A 145 -2.37 -13.14 -9.94
C GLY A 145 -1.72 -14.07 -8.90
N PHE A 146 -0.48 -14.42 -9.18
CA PHE A 146 0.36 -15.28 -8.35
C PHE A 146 1.36 -14.46 -7.54
N ARG A 147 1.79 -14.95 -6.38
CA ARG A 147 2.71 -14.24 -5.46
C ARG A 147 4.09 -14.01 -6.05
N GLY A 148 4.69 -15.06 -6.62
CA GLY A 148 6.04 -14.99 -7.21
C GLY A 148 6.05 -14.24 -8.54
N ASN A 149 7.18 -13.61 -8.87
CA ASN A 149 7.40 -13.01 -10.18
C ASN A 149 7.67 -14.09 -11.26
N ALA A 150 8.08 -13.68 -12.46
CA ALA A 150 8.36 -14.60 -13.57
C ALA A 150 9.52 -15.58 -13.27
N GLN A 151 10.37 -15.28 -12.30
CA GLN A 151 11.42 -16.18 -11.79
C GLN A 151 11.05 -16.87 -10.47
N ASN A 152 9.78 -16.76 -10.05
CA ASN A 152 9.27 -17.27 -8.79
C ASN A 152 9.96 -16.66 -7.55
N LEU A 153 10.43 -15.43 -7.65
CA LEU A 153 10.95 -14.64 -6.53
C LEU A 153 9.84 -13.91 -5.82
N ASP A 154 9.91 -13.84 -4.49
CA ASP A 154 9.06 -12.95 -3.69
C ASP A 154 9.67 -11.54 -3.68
N LEU A 155 9.07 -10.61 -4.43
CA LEU A 155 9.57 -9.24 -4.56
C LEU A 155 9.52 -8.47 -3.23
N ASN A 156 8.64 -8.86 -2.29
CA ASN A 156 8.62 -8.30 -0.93
C ASN A 156 9.70 -8.89 0.00
N ARG A 157 10.75 -9.47 -0.57
CA ARG A 157 11.99 -9.88 0.10
C ARG A 157 13.23 -9.37 -0.63
N ASP A 158 13.04 -8.54 -1.68
CA ASP A 158 14.08 -8.24 -2.66
C ASP A 158 14.50 -6.74 -2.71
N PHE A 159 13.92 -5.88 -1.87
CA PHE A 159 14.18 -4.43 -1.93
C PHE A 159 15.66 -4.05 -1.76
N THR A 160 16.41 -4.76 -0.91
CA THR A 160 17.86 -4.49 -0.72
C THR A 160 18.75 -5.40 -1.56
N LYS A 161 18.31 -6.61 -1.87
CA LYS A 161 19.11 -7.55 -2.69
C LYS A 161 19.13 -7.15 -4.15
N CYS A 162 18.00 -6.64 -4.67
CA CYS A 162 17.83 -6.26 -6.07
C CYS A 162 18.22 -7.38 -7.04
N ASP A 163 17.84 -8.62 -6.74
CA ASP A 163 18.11 -9.79 -7.59
C ASP A 163 17.23 -9.73 -8.85
N SER A 164 15.95 -9.35 -8.70
CA SER A 164 15.00 -9.21 -9.80
C SER A 164 15.21 -7.93 -10.60
N LYS A 165 14.71 -7.92 -11.85
CA LYS A 165 14.67 -6.69 -12.65
C LYS A 165 13.66 -5.70 -12.11
N GLU A 166 12.55 -6.20 -11.55
CA GLU A 166 11.52 -5.38 -10.89
C GLU A 166 12.12 -4.58 -9.73
N ALA A 167 12.94 -5.20 -8.87
CA ALA A 167 13.57 -4.50 -7.74
C ALA A 167 14.51 -3.37 -8.21
N LYS A 168 15.27 -3.61 -9.28
CA LYS A 168 16.12 -2.57 -9.90
C LYS A 168 15.28 -1.43 -10.47
N SER A 169 14.17 -1.75 -11.12
CA SER A 169 13.22 -0.76 -11.67
C SER A 169 12.56 0.04 -10.55
N PHE A 170 12.16 -0.62 -9.45
CA PHE A 170 11.62 0.06 -8.26
C PHE A 170 12.64 1.02 -7.65
N ALA A 171 13.88 0.59 -7.46
CA ALA A 171 14.93 1.46 -6.92
C ALA A 171 15.13 2.71 -7.79
N GLN A 172 15.14 2.56 -9.13
CA GLN A 172 15.19 3.70 -10.05
C GLN A 172 14.01 4.66 -9.86
N ILE A 173 12.78 4.13 -9.77
CA ILE A 173 11.56 4.92 -9.56
C ILE A 173 11.63 5.63 -8.20
N PHE A 174 11.97 4.90 -7.14
CA PHE A 174 12.03 5.42 -5.78
C PHE A 174 13.03 6.57 -5.66
N HIS A 175 14.24 6.40 -6.18
CA HIS A 175 15.27 7.44 -6.12
C HIS A 175 15.00 8.61 -7.09
N LEU A 176 14.33 8.38 -8.21
CA LEU A 176 13.87 9.46 -9.08
C LEU A 176 12.85 10.36 -8.38
N LEU A 177 11.93 9.75 -7.64
CA LEU A 177 10.83 10.45 -6.97
C LEU A 177 11.26 11.05 -5.62
N ASP A 178 12.19 10.41 -4.91
CA ASP A 178 12.56 10.72 -3.51
C ASP A 178 11.30 10.94 -2.63
N PRO A 179 10.38 9.97 -2.55
CA PRO A 179 9.05 10.19 -2.00
C PRO A 179 9.08 10.47 -0.50
N ASP A 180 8.17 11.32 -0.03
CA ASP A 180 7.97 11.58 1.39
C ASP A 180 7.20 10.44 2.06
N ILE A 181 6.29 9.84 1.31
CA ILE A 181 5.47 8.70 1.73
C ILE A 181 5.50 7.62 0.66
N LEU A 182 5.67 6.38 1.09
CA LEU A 182 5.44 5.16 0.30
C LEU A 182 4.20 4.44 0.83
N ILE A 183 3.27 4.07 -0.03
CA ILE A 183 2.17 3.17 0.27
C ILE A 183 2.36 1.91 -0.57
N ASP A 184 2.43 0.75 0.08
CA ASP A 184 2.54 -0.55 -0.57
C ASP A 184 1.30 -1.38 -0.23
N ASN A 185 0.38 -1.54 -1.18
CA ASN A 185 -0.93 -2.14 -0.95
C ASN A 185 -0.87 -3.67 -0.95
N HIS A 186 -1.39 -4.27 0.13
CA HIS A 186 -1.37 -5.70 0.41
C HIS A 186 -2.72 -6.27 0.83
N VAL A 187 -2.78 -7.61 0.96
CA VAL A 187 -3.90 -8.37 1.54
C VAL A 187 -3.35 -9.44 2.47
N SER A 188 -3.66 -9.32 3.76
CA SER A 188 -3.27 -10.29 4.79
C SER A 188 -4.11 -11.56 4.76
N ASP A 189 -3.57 -12.60 5.37
CA ASP A 189 -4.23 -13.86 5.67
C ASP A 189 -4.29 -14.12 7.18
N GLY A 190 -4.50 -15.34 7.61
CA GLY A 190 -4.43 -15.76 9.02
C GLY A 190 -5.73 -15.62 9.79
N ALA A 191 -5.63 -15.15 11.03
CA ALA A 191 -6.75 -15.06 11.97
C ALA A 191 -7.87 -14.15 11.45
N ASP A 192 -9.14 -14.58 11.64
CA ASP A 192 -10.29 -13.77 11.24
C ASP A 192 -10.69 -12.77 12.31
N TYR A 193 -11.06 -11.57 11.88
CA TYR A 193 -11.49 -10.45 12.70
C TYR A 193 -12.44 -9.53 11.92
N GLN A 194 -13.06 -8.55 12.59
CA GLN A 194 -14.08 -7.71 11.94
C GLN A 194 -13.51 -6.60 11.04
N HIS A 195 -12.30 -6.13 11.30
CA HIS A 195 -11.69 -5.06 10.51
C HIS A 195 -11.45 -5.48 9.06
N THR A 196 -11.82 -4.63 8.10
CA THR A 196 -11.54 -4.88 6.68
C THR A 196 -10.07 -4.63 6.37
N MET A 197 -9.43 -3.70 7.09
CA MET A 197 -8.05 -3.28 6.88
C MET A 197 -7.31 -3.15 8.20
N THR A 198 -6.06 -3.55 8.19
CA THR A 198 -5.06 -3.22 9.20
C THR A 198 -3.95 -2.39 8.57
N LEU A 199 -3.16 -1.69 9.36
CA LEU A 199 -2.09 -0.82 8.86
C LEU A 199 -0.76 -1.15 9.52
N LEU A 200 0.24 -1.51 8.72
CA LEU A 200 1.62 -1.52 9.14
C LEU A 200 2.24 -0.16 8.78
N THR A 201 2.79 0.51 9.77
CA THR A 201 3.49 1.79 9.61
C THR A 201 4.98 1.57 9.84
N THR A 202 5.85 2.29 9.13
CA THR A 202 7.28 2.34 9.45
C THR A 202 7.46 2.51 10.95
N GLN A 203 8.25 1.62 11.55
CA GLN A 203 8.55 1.70 12.97
C GLN A 203 9.29 3.01 13.27
N TYR A 204 8.79 3.72 14.26
CA TYR A 204 9.20 5.10 14.56
C TYR A 204 10.71 5.22 14.82
N ASP A 205 11.27 4.21 15.49
CA ASP A 205 12.70 4.18 15.85
C ASP A 205 13.65 3.92 14.67
N LYS A 206 13.11 3.65 13.48
CA LYS A 206 13.90 3.57 12.23
C LYS A 206 14.04 4.90 11.53
N LEU A 207 13.25 5.89 11.94
CA LEU A 207 13.37 7.28 11.52
C LEU A 207 14.21 8.05 12.55
N SER A 208 14.63 9.27 12.23
CA SER A 208 15.22 10.13 13.26
C SER A 208 14.21 10.38 14.39
N ALA A 209 14.68 10.58 15.61
CA ALA A 209 13.82 10.64 16.80
C ALA A 209 12.68 11.65 16.68
N ASP A 210 12.97 12.87 16.17
CA ASP A 210 11.95 13.89 15.99
C ASP A 210 10.92 13.52 14.91
N PHE A 211 11.39 12.91 13.83
CA PHE A 211 10.50 12.51 12.72
C PHE A 211 9.63 11.32 13.09
N GLY A 212 10.21 10.32 13.76
CA GLY A 212 9.46 9.17 14.30
C GLY A 212 8.44 9.60 15.36
N GLY A 213 8.81 10.52 16.27
CA GLY A 213 7.89 11.10 17.24
C GLY A 213 6.73 11.86 16.58
N TRP A 214 7.02 12.67 15.56
CA TRP A 214 6.00 13.38 14.79
C TRP A 214 5.04 12.42 14.08
N LEU A 215 5.55 11.35 13.46
CA LEU A 215 4.73 10.31 12.84
C LEU A 215 3.79 9.68 13.86
N ARG A 216 4.32 9.21 14.99
CA ARG A 216 3.59 8.51 16.04
C ARG A 216 2.50 9.38 16.69
N GLU A 217 2.85 10.62 17.02
CA GLU A 217 2.00 11.47 17.88
C GLU A 217 1.04 12.36 17.09
N ARG A 218 1.37 12.65 15.82
CA ARG A 218 0.61 13.63 15.04
C ARG A 218 0.04 13.09 13.75
N PHE A 219 0.83 12.42 12.92
CA PHE A 219 0.38 12.07 11.59
C PHE A 219 -0.46 10.79 11.58
N GLU A 220 0.05 9.70 12.13
CA GLU A 220 -0.64 8.41 12.10
C GLU A 220 -2.00 8.42 12.80
N PRO A 221 -2.21 9.05 13.98
CA PRO A 221 -3.54 9.15 14.58
C PRO A 221 -4.59 9.82 13.70
N GLN A 222 -4.18 10.76 12.83
CA GLN A 222 -5.09 11.40 11.88
C GLN A 222 -5.55 10.45 10.79
N LEU A 223 -4.73 9.44 10.41
CA LEU A 223 -5.12 8.41 9.44
C LEU A 223 -6.18 7.50 10.03
N TYR A 224 -5.97 6.99 11.24
CA TYR A 224 -6.97 6.16 11.94
C TYR A 224 -8.29 6.89 12.10
N LYS A 225 -8.24 8.15 12.55
CA LYS A 225 -9.43 8.99 12.67
C LYS A 225 -10.13 9.21 11.34
N GLY A 226 -9.39 9.56 10.27
CA GLY A 226 -9.96 9.79 8.94
C GLY A 226 -10.60 8.55 8.32
N MET A 227 -10.03 7.37 8.58
CA MET A 227 -10.62 6.11 8.13
C MET A 227 -11.88 5.75 8.93
N ALA A 228 -11.89 5.97 10.23
CA ALA A 228 -13.08 5.76 11.06
C ALA A 228 -14.23 6.70 10.65
N GLU A 229 -13.95 7.97 10.31
CA GLU A 229 -14.93 8.93 9.77
C GLU A 229 -15.53 8.45 8.45
N LYS A 230 -14.76 7.73 7.62
CA LYS A 230 -15.20 7.09 6.38
C LYS A 230 -15.83 5.71 6.59
N LYS A 231 -16.01 5.28 7.85
CA LYS A 231 -16.57 3.98 8.28
C LYS A 231 -15.71 2.76 7.89
N TRP A 232 -14.42 2.95 7.76
CA TRP A 232 -13.40 1.94 7.55
C TRP A 232 -12.39 1.99 8.71
N ASP A 233 -12.85 1.74 9.93
CA ASP A 233 -11.95 1.75 11.09
C ASP A 233 -10.85 0.68 10.96
N MET A 234 -9.65 1.08 11.29
CA MET A 234 -8.44 0.26 11.21
C MET A 234 -7.86 -0.01 12.58
N VAL A 235 -7.01 -1.03 12.64
CA VAL A 235 -6.10 -1.30 13.76
C VAL A 235 -4.69 -1.49 13.21
N PRO A 236 -3.65 -1.44 14.05
CA PRO A 236 -2.31 -1.85 13.64
C PRO A 236 -2.30 -3.25 13.05
N TYR A 237 -1.34 -3.54 12.15
CA TYR A 237 -1.21 -4.84 11.53
C TYR A 237 -1.16 -5.96 12.58
N VAL A 238 -1.99 -6.96 12.36
CA VAL A 238 -2.17 -8.07 13.29
C VAL A 238 -1.01 -9.05 13.16
N ASN A 239 -0.13 -9.06 14.15
CA ASN A 239 1.00 -9.97 14.22
C ASN A 239 0.97 -10.68 15.58
N PHE A 240 0.43 -11.90 15.58
CA PHE A 240 0.37 -12.76 16.76
C PHE A 240 1.43 -13.85 16.68
N GLU A 241 2.10 -14.14 17.80
CA GLU A 241 2.95 -15.34 17.89
C GLU A 241 2.13 -16.62 17.88
N GLU A 242 0.92 -16.56 18.43
CA GLU A 242 -0.08 -17.62 18.43
C GLU A 242 -1.42 -17.02 17.97
N THR A 243 -2.36 -17.86 17.53
CA THR A 243 -3.68 -17.43 17.04
C THR A 243 -4.63 -16.92 18.12
N ASP A 244 -4.14 -16.68 19.34
CA ASP A 244 -4.93 -16.25 20.49
C ASP A 244 -4.84 -14.73 20.71
N PHE A 245 -5.91 -14.01 20.40
CA PHE A 245 -6.00 -12.56 20.59
C PHE A 245 -5.82 -12.10 22.03
N ASN A 246 -6.11 -12.96 23.03
CA ASN A 246 -5.99 -12.61 24.44
C ASN A 246 -4.53 -12.44 24.90
N LYS A 247 -3.58 -12.97 24.14
CA LYS A 247 -2.14 -12.82 24.40
C LYS A 247 -1.56 -11.49 23.89
N GLY A 248 -2.38 -10.67 23.24
CA GLY A 248 -1.96 -9.41 22.63
C GLY A 248 -1.24 -9.58 21.29
N MET A 249 -0.82 -8.46 20.74
CA MET A 249 -0.14 -8.38 19.45
C MET A 249 1.23 -7.75 19.62
N GLN A 250 2.21 -8.18 18.83
CA GLN A 250 3.49 -7.52 18.72
C GLN A 250 3.56 -6.69 17.44
N MET A 251 4.35 -5.62 17.45
CA MET A 251 4.66 -4.91 16.21
C MET A 251 5.42 -5.82 15.25
N PHE A 252 5.04 -5.83 13.99
CA PHE A 252 5.79 -6.55 12.97
C PHE A 252 7.15 -5.88 12.74
N TYR A 253 8.23 -6.65 12.83
CA TYR A 253 9.55 -6.18 12.47
C TYR A 253 9.76 -6.26 10.96
N ASP A 254 9.96 -5.11 10.30
CA ASP A 254 10.13 -4.97 8.86
C ASP A 254 11.58 -4.55 8.50
N PRO A 255 12.53 -5.49 8.41
CA PRO A 255 13.88 -5.15 7.95
C PRO A 255 13.88 -4.63 6.50
N PRO A 256 14.99 -4.02 6.02
CA PRO A 256 15.04 -3.36 4.71
C PRO A 256 14.76 -4.24 3.48
N ARG A 257 14.61 -5.54 3.64
CA ARG A 257 14.13 -6.42 2.56
C ARG A 257 12.66 -6.22 2.21
N TYR A 258 11.87 -5.61 3.11
CA TYR A 258 10.49 -5.20 2.91
C TYR A 258 10.42 -3.75 2.47
N SER A 259 9.30 -3.36 1.83
CA SER A 259 9.09 -2.01 1.29
C SER A 259 9.21 -0.90 2.32
N SER A 260 8.53 -1.04 3.46
CA SER A 260 8.53 -0.06 4.56
C SER A 260 9.90 0.05 5.24
N GLY A 261 10.58 -1.08 5.47
CA GLY A 261 11.93 -1.10 6.01
C GLY A 261 12.96 -0.50 5.04
N TYR A 262 12.81 -0.73 3.73
CA TYR A 262 13.63 -0.08 2.71
C TYR A 262 13.41 1.44 2.69
N ALA A 263 12.16 1.87 2.68
CA ALA A 263 11.80 3.30 2.67
C ALA A 263 12.40 4.05 3.88
N ALA A 264 12.40 3.42 5.06
CA ALA A 264 12.96 4.00 6.28
C ALA A 264 14.46 4.33 6.17
N LEU A 265 15.25 3.58 5.37
CA LEU A 265 16.66 3.88 5.13
C LEU A 265 16.86 5.28 4.52
N PHE A 266 15.86 5.82 3.86
CA PHE A 266 15.87 7.12 3.18
C PHE A 266 15.00 8.16 3.90
N GLN A 267 14.65 7.91 5.16
CA GLN A 267 13.75 8.76 5.93
C GLN A 267 12.41 9.01 5.19
N THR A 268 11.92 8.01 4.47
CA THR A 268 10.60 7.98 3.85
C THR A 268 9.66 7.18 4.74
N ILE A 269 8.47 7.71 5.03
CA ILE A 269 7.47 6.97 5.80
C ILE A 269 6.84 5.92 4.89
N GLY A 270 6.96 4.65 5.25
CA GLY A 270 6.28 3.55 4.57
C GLY A 270 4.99 3.18 5.30
N PHE A 271 3.92 3.00 4.55
CA PHE A 271 2.66 2.43 5.01
C PHE A 271 2.34 1.19 4.19
N VAL A 272 2.02 0.11 4.88
CA VAL A 272 1.57 -1.14 4.26
C VAL A 272 0.16 -1.42 4.74
N PRO A 273 -0.87 -0.95 4.03
CA PRO A 273 -2.23 -1.34 4.32
C PRO A 273 -2.43 -2.79 3.92
N GLU A 274 -3.00 -3.55 4.84
CA GLU A 274 -3.30 -4.97 4.72
C GLU A 274 -4.81 -5.15 4.84
N THR A 275 -5.50 -5.29 3.71
CA THR A 275 -6.89 -5.72 3.74
C THR A 275 -6.95 -7.22 4.05
N HIS A 276 -8.04 -7.70 4.67
CA HIS A 276 -8.10 -9.09 5.07
C HIS A 276 -8.77 -9.96 3.99
N MET A 277 -8.09 -11.05 3.59
CA MET A 277 -8.52 -11.92 2.49
C MET A 277 -9.93 -12.52 2.64
N LEU A 278 -10.41 -12.69 3.89
CA LEU A 278 -11.76 -13.24 4.16
C LEU A 278 -12.87 -12.19 3.96
N LYS A 279 -12.54 -10.90 3.86
CA LYS A 279 -13.53 -9.86 3.57
C LYS A 279 -13.87 -9.83 2.08
N PRO A 280 -15.10 -9.42 1.71
CA PRO A 280 -15.48 -9.32 0.32
C PRO A 280 -14.52 -8.46 -0.49
N PHE A 281 -14.13 -8.89 -1.68
CA PHE A 281 -13.21 -8.15 -2.55
C PHE A 281 -13.65 -6.70 -2.76
N ARG A 282 -14.98 -6.49 -2.94
CA ARG A 282 -15.55 -5.15 -3.09
C ARG A 282 -15.22 -4.25 -1.90
N ASP A 283 -15.35 -4.74 -0.68
CA ASP A 283 -15.11 -3.95 0.54
C ASP A 283 -13.63 -3.67 0.72
N ARG A 284 -12.76 -4.64 0.38
CA ARG A 284 -11.32 -4.48 0.40
C ARG A 284 -10.85 -3.37 -0.55
N VAL A 285 -11.32 -3.38 -1.81
CA VAL A 285 -11.01 -2.32 -2.78
C VAL A 285 -11.52 -0.95 -2.32
N LEU A 286 -12.74 -0.88 -1.79
CA LEU A 286 -13.31 0.39 -1.32
C LEU A 286 -12.61 0.94 -0.08
N SER A 287 -12.17 0.08 0.85
CA SER A 287 -11.37 0.51 2.01
C SER A 287 -9.98 0.98 1.59
N THR A 288 -9.34 0.34 0.62
CA THR A 288 -8.05 0.78 0.05
C THR A 288 -8.19 2.13 -0.66
N TYR A 289 -9.26 2.33 -1.43
CA TYR A 289 -9.57 3.62 -2.04
C TYR A 289 -9.76 4.72 -0.97
N ALA A 290 -10.53 4.44 0.09
CA ALA A 290 -10.76 5.37 1.19
C ALA A 290 -9.45 5.72 1.94
N LEU A 291 -8.54 4.75 2.11
CA LEU A 291 -7.23 4.99 2.72
C LEU A 291 -6.38 5.91 1.86
N MET A 292 -6.27 5.65 0.57
CA MET A 292 -5.47 6.49 -0.33
C MET A 292 -6.04 7.92 -0.38
N GLN A 293 -7.37 8.09 -0.40
CA GLN A 293 -8.00 9.40 -0.30
C GLN A 293 -7.66 10.09 1.04
N THR A 294 -7.78 9.37 2.15
CA THR A 294 -7.44 9.88 3.49
C THR A 294 -5.96 10.28 3.55
N MET A 295 -5.08 9.46 2.97
CA MET A 295 -3.65 9.75 2.91
C MET A 295 -3.37 11.06 2.16
N ILE A 296 -4.00 11.28 1.01
CA ILE A 296 -3.88 12.56 0.26
C ILE A 296 -4.35 13.73 1.12
N GLU A 297 -5.52 13.63 1.76
CA GLU A 297 -6.10 14.68 2.61
C GLU A 297 -5.19 15.02 3.79
N LYS A 298 -4.69 14.00 4.51
CA LYS A 298 -3.84 14.22 5.69
C LYS A 298 -2.44 14.67 5.31
N THR A 299 -1.88 14.14 4.21
CA THR A 299 -0.60 14.64 3.68
C THR A 299 -0.69 16.10 3.29
N ALA A 300 -1.73 16.50 2.60
CA ALA A 300 -1.93 17.92 2.22
C ALA A 300 -2.02 18.84 3.44
N ALA A 301 -2.77 18.42 4.46
CA ALA A 301 -2.91 19.19 5.70
C ALA A 301 -1.61 19.33 6.50
N ASN A 302 -0.67 18.38 6.32
CA ASN A 302 0.58 18.31 7.08
C ASN A 302 1.84 18.49 6.20
N ALA A 303 1.72 18.82 4.91
CA ALA A 303 2.82 18.78 3.94
C ALA A 303 4.05 19.60 4.37
N THR A 304 3.83 20.81 4.89
CA THR A 304 4.93 21.68 5.35
C THR A 304 5.71 21.03 6.50
N ASP A 305 5.02 20.49 7.49
CA ASP A 305 5.65 19.84 8.63
C ASP A 305 6.34 18.53 8.20
N LEU A 306 5.67 17.69 7.39
CA LEU A 306 6.22 16.46 6.84
C LEU A 306 7.56 16.71 6.13
N ILE A 307 7.59 17.62 5.17
CA ILE A 307 8.77 17.95 4.38
C ILE A 307 9.88 18.51 5.29
N LYS A 308 9.53 19.38 6.23
CA LYS A 308 10.49 19.94 7.19
C LYS A 308 11.12 18.86 8.07
N GLN A 309 10.30 17.98 8.66
CA GLN A 309 10.77 16.90 9.53
C GLN A 309 11.65 15.91 8.75
N ARG A 310 11.20 15.50 7.56
CA ARG A 310 11.96 14.59 6.70
C ARG A 310 13.31 15.19 6.28
N ASN A 311 13.35 16.44 5.84
CA ASN A 311 14.61 17.10 5.45
C ASN A 311 15.57 17.21 6.62
N LYS A 312 15.08 17.52 7.83
CA LYS A 312 15.89 17.50 9.05
C LYS A 312 16.43 16.10 9.30
N ALA A 313 15.58 15.08 9.26
CA ALA A 313 15.96 13.69 9.46
C ALA A 313 17.04 13.21 8.46
N LYS A 314 16.90 13.55 7.17
CA LYS A 314 17.93 13.24 6.15
C LYS A 314 19.26 13.93 6.46
N ALA A 315 19.23 15.18 6.89
CA ALA A 315 20.45 15.93 7.25
C ALA A 315 21.13 15.40 8.52
N GLU A 316 20.37 14.86 9.48
CA GLU A 316 20.88 14.18 10.66
C GLU A 316 21.51 12.84 10.30
N THR A 317 20.79 12.04 9.51
CA THR A 317 21.23 10.74 9.00
C THR A 317 22.61 10.78 8.36
N ILE A 318 22.92 11.82 7.55
CA ILE A 318 24.22 11.97 6.89
C ILE A 318 25.36 12.19 7.90
N LYS A 319 25.06 12.70 9.09
CA LYS A 319 26.06 13.00 10.14
C LYS A 319 26.31 11.84 11.09
N GLU A 320 25.43 10.83 11.07
CA GLU A 320 25.56 9.68 11.95
C GLU A 320 26.82 8.87 11.61
N LYS A 321 27.52 8.43 12.66
CA LYS A 321 28.74 7.62 12.53
C LYS A 321 28.54 6.17 12.94
N THR A 322 27.46 5.88 13.63
CA THR A 322 27.12 4.56 14.13
C THR A 322 25.67 4.22 13.74
N TRP A 323 25.46 3.00 13.26
CA TRP A 323 24.17 2.55 12.77
C TRP A 323 23.73 1.29 13.49
N PRO A 324 22.46 1.19 13.93
CA PRO A 324 21.95 -0.06 14.42
C PRO A 324 21.88 -1.06 13.27
N LEU A 325 22.39 -2.28 13.49
CA LEU A 325 22.33 -3.37 12.51
C LEU A 325 21.11 -4.26 12.69
N SER A 326 20.53 -4.26 13.89
CA SER A 326 19.32 -5.02 14.19
C SER A 326 18.52 -4.35 15.30
N TRP A 327 17.25 -4.65 15.37
CA TRP A 327 16.32 -4.24 16.43
C TRP A 327 15.61 -5.47 16.97
N SER A 328 15.15 -5.37 18.19
CA SER A 328 14.20 -6.29 18.80
C SER A 328 12.98 -5.51 19.28
N VAL A 329 11.84 -6.17 19.34
CA VAL A 329 10.63 -5.57 19.90
C VAL A 329 10.81 -5.39 21.40
N ASP A 330 10.57 -4.19 21.92
CA ASP A 330 10.51 -3.93 23.37
C ASP A 330 9.13 -4.32 23.89
N THR A 331 9.05 -5.49 24.50
CA THR A 331 7.82 -6.03 25.08
C THR A 331 7.47 -5.44 26.43
N ALA A 332 8.35 -4.62 27.04
CA ALA A 332 8.06 -3.92 28.29
C ALA A 332 7.21 -2.67 28.07
N VAL A 333 7.20 -2.13 26.86
CA VAL A 333 6.39 -0.96 26.48
C VAL A 333 5.21 -1.41 25.65
N PHE A 334 3.99 -1.21 26.16
CA PHE A 334 2.76 -1.57 25.48
C PHE A 334 1.66 -0.53 25.65
N THR A 335 0.67 -0.58 24.80
CA THR A 335 -0.56 0.20 24.91
C THR A 335 -1.77 -0.69 24.68
N ASN A 336 -2.91 -0.30 25.20
CA ASN A 336 -4.16 -1.01 24.95
C ASN A 336 -4.84 -0.43 23.73
N ILE A 337 -5.34 -1.32 22.86
CA ILE A 337 -6.17 -0.97 21.72
C ILE A 337 -7.51 -1.71 21.80
N THR A 338 -8.56 -1.11 21.24
CA THR A 338 -9.83 -1.80 21.02
C THR A 338 -9.73 -2.61 19.74
N PHE A 339 -9.80 -3.93 19.86
CA PHE A 339 -9.76 -4.85 18.76
C PHE A 339 -11.12 -5.54 18.56
N LYS A 340 -11.67 -5.45 17.34
CA LYS A 340 -12.96 -6.08 17.00
C LYS A 340 -12.69 -7.46 16.41
N GLY A 341 -12.71 -8.46 17.27
CA GLY A 341 -12.56 -9.88 16.90
C GLY A 341 -13.90 -10.64 16.90
N TYR A 342 -13.80 -11.95 17.10
CA TYR A 342 -14.92 -12.88 17.26
C TYR A 342 -14.62 -13.82 18.42
N GLU A 343 -15.67 -14.41 19.02
CA GLU A 343 -15.47 -15.50 19.98
C GLU A 343 -14.71 -16.66 19.32
N GLN A 344 -13.72 -17.18 20.01
CA GLN A 344 -12.81 -18.20 19.50
C GLN A 344 -13.09 -19.57 20.15
N ALA A 345 -12.96 -20.64 19.38
CA ALA A 345 -13.02 -22.01 19.86
C ALA A 345 -11.99 -22.88 19.13
N VAL A 346 -11.32 -23.76 19.86
CA VAL A 346 -10.44 -24.76 19.29
C VAL A 346 -11.23 -26.03 19.00
N LYS A 347 -11.22 -26.49 17.76
CA LYS A 347 -11.89 -27.72 17.32
C LYS A 347 -10.98 -28.55 16.41
N PRO A 348 -11.15 -29.88 16.36
CA PRO A 348 -10.49 -30.70 15.35
C PRO A 348 -10.94 -30.30 13.96
N SER A 349 -9.98 -30.15 13.03
CA SER A 349 -10.27 -29.91 11.61
C SER A 349 -10.89 -31.17 10.99
N GLU A 350 -11.99 -31.04 10.29
CA GLU A 350 -12.62 -32.14 9.56
C GLU A 350 -11.70 -32.73 8.47
N ALA A 351 -10.83 -31.89 7.89
CA ALA A 351 -9.92 -32.31 6.82
C ALA A 351 -8.63 -32.98 7.33
N THR A 352 -8.06 -32.53 8.46
CA THR A 352 -6.74 -32.98 8.91
C THR A 352 -6.75 -33.66 10.28
N GLY A 353 -7.84 -33.56 11.05
CA GLY A 353 -7.92 -34.00 12.45
C GLY A 353 -7.11 -33.16 13.44
N LEU A 354 -6.28 -32.23 12.96
CA LEU A 354 -5.49 -31.36 13.82
C LEU A 354 -6.34 -30.26 14.46
N GLN A 355 -5.95 -29.83 15.64
CA GLN A 355 -6.63 -28.72 16.31
C GLN A 355 -6.49 -27.43 15.50
N ARG A 356 -7.62 -26.72 15.31
CA ARG A 356 -7.71 -25.46 14.58
C ARG A 356 -8.53 -24.46 15.37
N MET A 357 -8.14 -23.18 15.25
CA MET A 357 -8.93 -22.07 15.76
C MET A 357 -10.12 -21.81 14.83
N TYR A 358 -11.30 -21.68 15.39
CA TYR A 358 -12.53 -21.26 14.70
C TYR A 358 -13.03 -19.96 15.32
N TYR A 359 -13.63 -19.12 14.50
CA TYR A 359 -14.17 -17.81 14.86
C TYR A 359 -15.69 -17.83 14.64
N ASP A 360 -16.45 -17.50 15.68
CA ASP A 360 -17.92 -17.48 15.61
C ASP A 360 -18.39 -16.09 15.18
N HIS A 361 -18.74 -15.94 13.90
CA HIS A 361 -19.19 -14.66 13.34
C HIS A 361 -20.52 -14.16 13.93
N ASN A 362 -21.27 -15.01 14.64
CA ASN A 362 -22.49 -14.60 15.35
C ASN A 362 -22.21 -14.02 16.73
N LYS A 363 -20.93 -14.04 17.16
CA LYS A 363 -20.47 -13.56 18.45
C LYS A 363 -19.29 -12.60 18.29
N PRO A 364 -19.55 -11.36 17.79
CA PRO A 364 -18.55 -10.33 17.62
C PRO A 364 -18.09 -9.79 18.99
#